data_05c6a983618df42bc2446043e1ee5af9
#
_entry.id   05c6a983618df42bc2446043e1ee5af9
#
_cell.length_a   1.000
_cell.length_b   1.000
_cell.length_c   1.000
_cell.angle_alpha   90.00
_cell.angle_beta   90.00
_cell.angle_gamma   90.00
#
_symmetry.space_group_name_H-M   'P 1'
#
loop_
_entity.id
_entity.type
_entity.pdbx_description
1 polymer ?
#
loop_
_entity_poly.entity_id
_entity_poly.type
_entity_poly.pdbx_seq_one_letter_code
_entity_poly.pdbx_strand_id
1 'polypeptide(L)'
;MNRRTFMQKTGLIMSGLTLSPLIVKSYSSIYGQTAPSNKVKVALIGCRSMGYGDLNTFLDYPETECVALCDVDDEWLNKRAADVEKKTGKKVPHLYKDWRRVIDNKDVDVVIIGTPDHWHCLPTVWACQAGKDVYVEKPPSNTIEECNLMEKAARKYNRIVPVSYRHLRAHE
;
A
#
# COMPACT_ATOMS: atom_id res chain seq x y z
N MET A 1 15.65 28.43 9.51
CA MET A 1 14.57 28.75 10.48
C MET A 1 13.98 27.42 10.96
N ASN A 2 14.02 27.14 12.28
CA ASN A 2 13.63 25.84 12.82
C ASN A 2 12.10 25.72 12.88
N ARG A 3 11.51 24.52 12.62
CA ARG A 3 10.05 24.23 12.63
C ARG A 3 9.36 24.76 13.90
N ARG A 4 10.02 24.68 15.04
CA ARG A 4 9.50 25.16 16.33
C ARG A 4 9.33 26.69 16.37
N THR A 5 10.25 27.42 15.77
CA THR A 5 10.23 28.91 15.69
C THR A 5 9.18 29.42 14.69
N PHE A 6 8.91 28.64 13.64
CA PHE A 6 7.85 28.93 12.68
C PHE A 6 6.47 28.77 13.34
N MET A 7 6.24 27.68 14.05
CA MET A 7 4.96 27.44 14.76
C MET A 7 4.69 28.46 15.85
N GLN A 8 5.71 28.91 16.58
CA GLN A 8 5.55 29.94 17.63
C GLN A 8 5.23 31.32 17.05
N LYS A 9 5.80 31.66 15.91
CA LYS A 9 5.51 32.96 15.25
C LYS A 9 4.16 33.00 14.56
N THR A 10 3.65 31.87 14.07
CA THR A 10 2.33 31.80 13.44
C THR A 10 1.20 31.80 14.49
N GLY A 11 1.43 31.27 15.68
CA GLY A 11 0.47 31.30 16.79
C GLY A 11 0.21 32.68 17.38
N LEU A 12 1.17 33.59 17.30
CA LEU A 12 1.03 34.95 17.83
C LEU A 12 0.25 35.93 16.93
N ILE A 13 0.06 35.61 15.65
CA ILE A 13 -0.67 36.45 14.69
C ILE A 13 -2.19 36.20 14.77
N MET A 14 -2.64 35.10 15.39
CA MET A 14 -4.06 34.72 15.42
C MET A 14 -4.84 35.21 16.63
N SER A 15 -4.25 35.94 17.56
CA SER A 15 -4.92 36.42 18.78
C SER A 15 -5.78 37.68 18.61
N GLY A 16 -5.93 38.21 17.40
CA GLY A 16 -6.66 39.43 17.14
C GLY A 16 -7.73 39.40 16.05
N LEU A 17 -7.94 38.26 15.36
CA LEU A 17 -8.95 38.15 14.32
C LEU A 17 -10.13 37.27 14.80
N THR A 18 -11.31 37.85 14.88
CA THR A 18 -12.57 37.10 14.96
C THR A 18 -12.73 36.31 13.66
N LEU A 19 -12.43 34.99 13.76
CA LEU A 19 -12.54 34.06 12.65
C LEU A 19 -14.00 33.97 12.17
N SER A 20 -14.28 34.38 10.96
CA SER A 20 -15.62 34.24 10.36
C SER A 20 -15.96 32.73 10.26
N PRO A 21 -17.26 32.35 10.35
CA PRO A 21 -17.71 30.95 10.25
C PRO A 21 -17.26 30.24 8.96
N LEU A 22 -16.95 31.00 7.90
CA LEU A 22 -16.44 30.49 6.63
C LEU A 22 -15.00 29.94 6.73
N ILE A 23 -14.14 30.56 7.54
CA ILE A 23 -12.76 30.10 7.75
C ILE A 23 -12.73 28.82 8.59
N VAL A 24 -13.64 28.69 9.57
CA VAL A 24 -13.75 27.47 10.40
C VAL A 24 -14.22 26.28 9.55
N LYS A 25 -15.15 26.52 8.60
CA LYS A 25 -15.62 25.45 7.69
C LYS A 25 -14.53 24.98 6.72
N SER A 26 -13.66 25.86 6.25
CA SER A 26 -12.49 25.50 5.42
C SER A 26 -11.45 24.73 6.21
N TYR A 27 -11.26 25.04 7.49
CA TYR A 27 -10.29 24.38 8.36
C TYR A 27 -10.68 22.93 8.69
N SER A 28 -11.98 22.68 8.93
CA SER A 28 -12.47 21.32 9.19
C SER A 28 -12.39 20.40 7.96
N SER A 29 -12.49 20.95 6.73
CA SER A 29 -12.34 20.16 5.50
C SER A 29 -10.89 19.80 5.19
N ILE A 30 -9.92 20.56 5.73
CA ILE A 30 -8.49 20.29 5.54
C ILE A 30 -7.99 19.22 6.54
N TYR A 31 -8.54 19.19 7.76
CA TYR A 31 -8.17 18.19 8.78
C TYR A 31 -8.75 16.80 8.54
N GLY A 32 -9.76 16.66 7.68
CA GLY A 32 -10.36 15.39 7.29
C GLY A 32 -9.65 14.68 6.11
N GLN A 33 -8.68 15.33 5.46
CA GLN A 33 -7.92 14.70 4.39
C GLN A 33 -6.56 14.24 4.94
N THR A 34 -6.31 12.94 4.87
CA THR A 34 -4.98 12.38 5.14
C THR A 34 -3.96 13.10 4.26
N ALA A 35 -2.98 13.77 4.88
CA ALA A 35 -1.95 14.47 4.11
C ALA A 35 -1.30 13.51 3.12
N PRO A 36 -0.99 13.92 1.88
CA PRO A 36 -0.38 13.03 0.88
C PRO A 36 0.90 12.34 1.38
N SER A 37 1.62 12.96 2.32
CA SER A 37 2.81 12.41 2.96
C SER A 37 2.53 11.29 3.97
N ASN A 38 1.28 11.08 4.38
CA ASN A 38 0.89 10.08 5.38
C ASN A 38 0.19 8.87 4.75
N LYS A 39 0.15 8.78 3.43
CA LYS A 39 -0.45 7.65 2.74
C LYS A 39 0.51 6.48 2.67
N VAL A 40 -0.03 5.28 2.89
CA VAL A 40 0.66 4.02 2.64
C VAL A 40 0.52 3.70 1.15
N LYS A 41 1.64 3.67 0.45
CA LYS A 41 1.70 3.40 -0.98
C LYS A 41 1.80 1.89 -1.22
N VAL A 42 0.75 1.33 -1.81
CA VAL A 42 0.66 -0.10 -2.05
C VAL A 42 0.89 -0.43 -3.52
N ALA A 43 1.47 -1.60 -3.76
CA ALA A 43 1.61 -2.18 -5.09
C ALA A 43 1.08 -3.61 -5.10
N LEU A 44 0.52 -4.04 -6.24
CA LEU A 44 0.02 -5.41 -6.44
C LEU A 44 0.87 -6.15 -7.47
N ILE A 45 1.30 -7.36 -7.12
CA ILE A 45 1.89 -8.34 -8.03
C ILE A 45 0.93 -9.50 -8.18
N GLY A 46 0.45 -9.76 -9.41
CA GLY A 46 -0.61 -10.72 -9.69
C GLY A 46 -1.99 -10.07 -9.61
N CYS A 47 -2.48 -9.58 -10.74
CA CYS A 47 -3.67 -8.72 -10.84
C CYS A 47 -4.98 -9.48 -10.99
N ARG A 48 -4.97 -10.82 -10.95
CA ARG A 48 -6.18 -11.62 -11.10
C ARG A 48 -6.90 -11.82 -9.76
N SER A 49 -8.14 -12.28 -9.83
CA SER A 49 -8.95 -12.86 -8.76
C SER A 49 -8.66 -12.33 -7.34
N MET A 50 -8.01 -13.14 -6.50
CA MET A 50 -7.79 -12.84 -5.08
C MET A 50 -6.84 -11.64 -4.86
N GLY A 51 -5.74 -11.56 -5.60
CA GLY A 51 -4.81 -10.44 -5.46
C GLY A 51 -5.48 -9.08 -5.68
N TYR A 52 -6.35 -8.98 -6.70
CA TYR A 52 -7.14 -7.76 -6.88
C TYR A 52 -8.19 -7.56 -5.77
N GLY A 53 -8.78 -8.64 -5.25
CA GLY A 53 -9.71 -8.57 -4.11
C GLY A 53 -9.04 -7.97 -2.87
N ASP A 54 -7.82 -8.38 -2.59
CA ASP A 54 -7.02 -7.83 -1.49
C ASP A 54 -6.71 -6.36 -1.73
N LEU A 55 -6.17 -6.00 -2.89
CA LEU A 55 -5.93 -4.60 -3.23
C LEU A 55 -7.20 -3.75 -3.08
N ASN A 56 -8.33 -4.26 -3.55
CA ASN A 56 -9.61 -3.55 -3.47
C ASN A 56 -10.02 -3.29 -2.01
N THR A 57 -9.73 -4.23 -1.10
CA THR A 57 -9.95 -4.06 0.35
C THR A 57 -9.00 -3.02 0.95
N PHE A 58 -7.73 -3.01 0.55
CA PHE A 58 -6.78 -1.96 0.96
C PHE A 58 -7.24 -0.58 0.51
N LEU A 59 -7.81 -0.46 -0.68
CA LEU A 59 -8.30 0.81 -1.24
C LEU A 59 -9.61 1.32 -0.60
N ASP A 60 -10.25 0.56 0.29
CA ASP A 60 -11.36 1.05 1.11
C ASP A 60 -10.88 1.98 2.25
N TYR A 61 -9.58 1.94 2.56
CA TYR A 61 -8.97 2.81 3.57
C TYR A 61 -8.42 4.08 2.91
N PRO A 62 -8.84 5.27 3.37
CA PRO A 62 -8.43 6.54 2.77
C PRO A 62 -6.93 6.83 2.90
N GLU A 63 -6.23 6.13 3.81
CA GLU A 63 -4.80 6.23 4.02
C GLU A 63 -3.98 5.46 2.99
N THR A 64 -4.61 4.62 2.14
CA THR A 64 -3.89 3.84 1.13
C THR A 64 -3.96 4.47 -0.26
N GLU A 65 -2.92 4.23 -1.05
CA GLU A 65 -2.83 4.67 -2.44
C GLU A 65 -2.14 3.60 -3.28
N CYS A 66 -2.80 3.13 -4.35
CA CYS A 66 -2.17 2.20 -5.29
C CYS A 66 -1.24 2.96 -6.22
N VAL A 67 0.06 2.66 -6.16
CA VAL A 67 1.09 3.32 -6.97
C VAL A 67 1.68 2.43 -8.06
N ALA A 68 1.50 1.11 -7.98
CA ALA A 68 1.96 0.19 -9.01
C ALA A 68 1.09 -1.06 -9.12
N LEU A 69 0.94 -1.55 -10.34
CA LEU A 69 0.38 -2.87 -10.65
C LEU A 69 1.37 -3.66 -11.49
N CYS A 70 1.42 -4.97 -11.27
CA CYS A 70 2.27 -5.87 -12.03
C CYS A 70 1.55 -7.17 -12.37
N ASP A 71 1.50 -7.49 -13.65
CA ASP A 71 1.05 -8.78 -14.15
C ASP A 71 1.75 -9.07 -15.47
N VAL A 72 1.97 -10.34 -15.78
CA VAL A 72 2.53 -10.79 -17.07
C VAL A 72 1.51 -10.66 -18.20
N ASP A 73 0.23 -10.62 -17.88
CA ASP A 73 -0.91 -10.53 -18.78
C ASP A 73 -1.37 -9.06 -18.92
N ASP A 74 -1.18 -8.50 -20.11
CA ASP A 74 -1.52 -7.11 -20.43
C ASP A 74 -3.02 -6.82 -20.29
N GLU A 75 -3.87 -7.78 -20.62
CA GLU A 75 -5.33 -7.58 -20.53
C GLU A 75 -5.75 -7.36 -19.08
N TRP A 76 -5.31 -8.24 -18.16
CA TRP A 76 -5.62 -8.10 -16.75
C TRP A 76 -4.96 -6.88 -16.12
N LEU A 77 -3.72 -6.58 -16.49
CA LEU A 77 -3.00 -5.41 -16.00
C LEU A 77 -3.76 -4.11 -16.33
N ASN A 78 -4.14 -3.92 -17.60
CA ASN A 78 -4.86 -2.73 -18.05
C ASN A 78 -6.28 -2.67 -17.48
N LYS A 79 -6.99 -3.79 -17.41
CA LYS A 79 -8.31 -3.87 -16.81
C LYS A 79 -8.28 -3.41 -15.34
N ARG A 80 -7.31 -3.91 -14.56
CA ARG A 80 -7.21 -3.53 -13.14
C ARG A 80 -6.75 -2.10 -12.92
N ALA A 81 -5.92 -1.58 -13.81
CA ALA A 81 -5.59 -0.15 -13.80
C ALA A 81 -6.85 0.71 -13.98
N ALA A 82 -7.73 0.36 -14.91
CA ALA A 82 -9.00 1.06 -15.12
C ALA A 82 -9.96 0.89 -13.92
N ASP A 83 -10.03 -0.31 -13.32
CA ASP A 83 -10.86 -0.58 -12.14
C ASP A 83 -10.39 0.27 -10.93
N VAL A 84 -9.07 0.39 -10.71
CA VAL A 84 -8.51 1.25 -9.65
C VAL A 84 -8.80 2.71 -9.93
N GLU A 85 -8.62 3.19 -11.16
CA GLU A 85 -8.94 4.56 -11.55
C GLU A 85 -10.43 4.88 -11.31
N LYS A 86 -11.32 3.97 -11.68
CA LYS A 86 -12.76 4.10 -11.45
C LYS A 86 -13.11 4.19 -9.96
N LYS A 87 -12.45 3.40 -9.12
CA LYS A 87 -12.70 3.38 -7.67
C LYS A 87 -12.14 4.59 -6.95
N THR A 88 -10.92 5.00 -7.29
CA THR A 88 -10.17 6.01 -6.53
C THR A 88 -10.18 7.40 -7.16
N GLY A 89 -10.60 7.51 -8.43
CA GLY A 89 -10.48 8.74 -9.21
C GLY A 89 -9.05 9.07 -9.65
N LYS A 90 -8.08 8.16 -9.40
CA LYS A 90 -6.66 8.39 -9.71
C LYS A 90 -6.12 7.27 -10.60
N LYS A 91 -5.31 7.66 -11.58
CA LYS A 91 -4.56 6.71 -12.41
C LYS A 91 -3.44 6.06 -11.60
N VAL A 92 -3.24 4.75 -11.82
CA VAL A 92 -2.06 4.07 -11.29
C VAL A 92 -0.84 4.51 -12.08
N PRO A 93 0.19 5.10 -11.44
CA PRO A 93 1.31 5.72 -12.16
C PRO A 93 2.23 4.71 -12.83
N HIS A 94 2.30 3.48 -12.30
CA HIS A 94 3.25 2.47 -12.78
C HIS A 94 2.56 1.15 -13.09
N LEU A 95 2.71 0.67 -14.34
CA LEU A 95 2.28 -0.65 -14.79
C LEU A 95 3.51 -1.44 -15.22
N TYR A 96 3.73 -2.61 -14.61
CA TYR A 96 4.93 -3.42 -14.85
C TYR A 96 4.55 -4.83 -15.30
N LYS A 97 5.39 -5.43 -16.11
CA LYS A 97 5.34 -6.87 -16.48
C LYS A 97 6.31 -7.71 -15.65
N ASP A 98 7.33 -7.09 -15.11
CA ASP A 98 8.33 -7.72 -14.25
C ASP A 98 8.17 -7.21 -12.80
N TRP A 99 7.88 -8.13 -11.89
CA TRP A 99 7.67 -7.83 -10.47
C TRP A 99 8.92 -7.21 -9.79
N ARG A 100 10.13 -7.44 -10.32
CA ARG A 100 11.36 -6.82 -9.81
C ARG A 100 11.28 -5.31 -9.86
N ARG A 101 10.64 -4.77 -10.90
CA ARG A 101 10.44 -3.32 -11.06
C ARG A 101 9.54 -2.74 -9.96
N VAL A 102 8.61 -3.54 -9.42
CA VAL A 102 7.81 -3.16 -8.24
C VAL A 102 8.71 -3.06 -7.01
N ILE A 103 9.59 -4.04 -6.82
CA ILE A 103 10.52 -4.07 -5.69
C ILE A 103 11.52 -2.90 -5.74
N ASP A 104 12.03 -2.57 -6.93
CA ASP A 104 12.98 -1.47 -7.14
C ASP A 104 12.33 -0.09 -6.98
N ASN A 105 11.01 0.00 -7.08
CA ASN A 105 10.29 1.27 -6.97
C ASN A 105 10.30 1.77 -5.51
N LYS A 106 10.99 2.89 -5.28
CA LYS A 106 11.15 3.50 -3.94
C LYS A 106 9.85 4.11 -3.39
N ASP A 107 8.87 4.35 -4.25
CA ASP A 107 7.57 4.89 -3.83
C ASP A 107 6.63 3.83 -3.25
N VAL A 108 6.99 2.55 -3.29
CA VAL A 108 6.19 1.45 -2.74
C VAL A 108 6.59 1.18 -1.31
N ASP A 109 5.62 1.23 -0.38
CA ASP A 109 5.79 0.88 1.03
C ASP A 109 5.41 -0.58 1.28
N VAL A 110 4.29 -1.04 0.68
CA VAL A 110 3.73 -2.38 0.88
C VAL A 110 3.51 -3.05 -0.46
N VAL A 111 3.90 -4.32 -0.55
CA VAL A 111 3.68 -5.17 -1.73
C VAL A 111 2.61 -6.22 -1.41
N ILE A 112 1.54 -6.22 -2.19
CA ILE A 112 0.51 -7.27 -2.14
C ILE A 112 0.89 -8.32 -3.18
N ILE A 113 1.02 -9.58 -2.76
CA ILE A 113 1.41 -10.70 -3.63
C ILE A 113 0.21 -11.64 -3.79
N GLY A 114 -0.43 -11.59 -4.96
CA GLY A 114 -1.58 -12.41 -5.35
C GLY A 114 -1.28 -13.31 -6.55
N THR A 115 -0.03 -13.71 -6.71
CA THR A 115 0.44 -14.66 -7.74
C THR A 115 0.05 -16.10 -7.38
N PRO A 116 0.27 -17.10 -8.25
CA PRO A 116 0.27 -18.50 -7.83
C PRO A 116 1.32 -18.77 -6.74
N ASP A 117 1.05 -19.75 -5.88
CA ASP A 117 1.80 -20.07 -4.65
C ASP A 117 3.31 -20.26 -4.85
N HIS A 118 3.72 -20.89 -5.95
CA HIS A 118 5.14 -21.08 -6.30
C HIS A 118 5.89 -19.77 -6.64
N TRP A 119 5.17 -18.67 -6.77
CA TRP A 119 5.73 -17.32 -6.92
C TRP A 119 5.58 -16.43 -5.68
N HIS A 120 5.16 -16.98 -4.52
CA HIS A 120 5.00 -16.18 -3.31
C HIS A 120 6.33 -15.92 -2.59
N CYS A 121 7.18 -16.94 -2.48
CA CYS A 121 8.40 -16.86 -1.67
C CYS A 121 9.40 -15.83 -2.22
N LEU A 122 9.75 -15.93 -3.49
CA LEU A 122 10.83 -15.13 -4.06
C LEU A 122 10.55 -13.61 -4.01
N PRO A 123 9.38 -13.11 -4.46
CA PRO A 123 9.04 -11.70 -4.33
C PRO A 123 8.94 -11.24 -2.87
N THR A 124 8.44 -12.09 -1.96
CA THR A 124 8.38 -11.75 -0.52
C THR A 124 9.76 -11.51 0.07
N VAL A 125 10.70 -12.43 -0.17
CA VAL A 125 12.07 -12.30 0.32
C VAL A 125 12.74 -11.04 -0.23
N TRP A 126 12.58 -10.77 -1.52
CA TRP A 126 13.18 -9.59 -2.15
C TRP A 126 12.53 -8.29 -1.67
N ALA A 127 11.21 -8.26 -1.46
CA ALA A 127 10.52 -7.10 -0.89
C ALA A 127 11.02 -6.79 0.52
N CYS A 128 11.18 -7.81 1.38
CA CYS A 128 11.77 -7.66 2.71
C CYS A 128 13.19 -7.09 2.62
N GLN A 129 14.03 -7.60 1.70
CA GLN A 129 15.39 -7.09 1.47
C GLN A 129 15.40 -5.62 1.05
N ALA A 130 14.41 -5.22 0.25
CA ALA A 130 14.25 -3.84 -0.21
C ALA A 130 13.58 -2.92 0.84
N GLY A 131 13.31 -3.43 2.05
CA GLY A 131 12.73 -2.66 3.14
C GLY A 131 11.23 -2.43 3.02
N LYS A 132 10.51 -3.24 2.23
CA LYS A 132 9.06 -3.14 2.05
C LYS A 132 8.34 -4.17 2.91
N ASP A 133 7.16 -3.81 3.40
CA ASP A 133 6.25 -4.76 4.02
C ASP A 133 5.48 -5.53 2.93
N VAL A 134 5.00 -6.73 3.28
CA VAL A 134 4.38 -7.62 2.28
C VAL A 134 3.08 -8.18 2.83
N TYR A 135 2.05 -8.18 2.00
CA TYR A 135 0.83 -8.95 2.22
C TYR A 135 0.80 -10.07 1.18
N VAL A 136 0.87 -11.32 1.60
CA VAL A 136 0.92 -12.47 0.71
C VAL A 136 -0.35 -13.31 0.80
N GLU A 137 -0.88 -13.71 -0.37
CA GLU A 137 -2.04 -14.58 -0.44
C GLU A 137 -1.75 -16.01 0.05
N LYS A 138 -2.81 -16.70 0.46
CA LYS A 138 -2.78 -18.11 0.86
C LYS A 138 -2.78 -19.02 -0.39
N PRO A 139 -2.15 -20.22 -0.33
CA PRO A 139 -1.19 -20.66 0.70
C PRO A 139 0.10 -19.83 0.61
N PRO A 140 0.82 -19.63 1.73
CA PRO A 140 1.95 -18.69 1.77
C PRO A 140 3.09 -19.07 0.84
N SER A 141 3.26 -20.35 0.57
CA SER A 141 4.25 -20.87 -0.38
C SER A 141 3.93 -22.31 -0.77
N ASN A 142 4.72 -22.84 -1.69
CA ASN A 142 4.57 -24.21 -2.18
C ASN A 142 5.26 -25.26 -1.30
N THR A 143 6.26 -24.88 -0.49
CA THR A 143 7.00 -25.78 0.42
C THR A 143 7.20 -25.17 1.80
N ILE A 144 7.48 -26.04 2.80
CA ILE A 144 7.80 -25.62 4.18
C ILE A 144 9.11 -24.82 4.20
N GLU A 145 10.07 -25.20 3.38
CA GLU A 145 11.37 -24.52 3.26
C GLU A 145 11.19 -23.08 2.80
N GLU A 146 10.32 -22.84 1.83
CA GLU A 146 9.98 -21.49 1.37
C GLU A 146 9.30 -20.67 2.47
N CYS A 147 8.37 -21.24 3.23
CA CYS A 147 7.77 -20.60 4.40
C CYS A 147 8.85 -20.17 5.41
N ASN A 148 9.79 -21.06 5.71
CA ASN A 148 10.90 -20.78 6.62
C ASN A 148 11.81 -19.65 6.09
N LEU A 149 12.04 -19.59 4.77
CA LEU A 149 12.82 -18.51 4.14
C LEU A 149 12.09 -17.17 4.26
N MET A 150 10.79 -17.13 4.01
CA MET A 150 9.98 -15.94 4.15
C MET A 150 9.97 -15.40 5.59
N GLU A 151 9.78 -16.28 6.58
CA GLU A 151 9.84 -15.92 8.00
C GLU A 151 11.22 -15.37 8.39
N LYS A 152 12.30 -16.06 7.99
CA LYS A 152 13.67 -15.59 8.23
C LYS A 152 13.92 -14.22 7.59
N ALA A 153 13.44 -13.98 6.37
CA ALA A 153 13.57 -12.70 5.71
C ALA A 153 12.81 -11.60 6.45
N ALA A 154 11.55 -11.84 6.82
CA ALA A 154 10.75 -10.90 7.58
C ALA A 154 11.44 -10.48 8.89
N ARG A 155 11.94 -11.45 9.67
CA ARG A 155 12.68 -11.21 10.92
C ARG A 155 14.00 -10.47 10.68
N LYS A 156 14.81 -10.94 9.71
CA LYS A 156 16.13 -10.36 9.41
C LYS A 156 16.06 -8.89 9.00
N TYR A 157 15.06 -8.53 8.19
CA TYR A 157 14.91 -7.17 7.65
C TYR A 157 13.89 -6.34 8.44
N ASN A 158 13.35 -6.88 9.55
CA ASN A 158 12.36 -6.23 10.39
C ASN A 158 11.15 -5.74 9.57
N ARG A 159 10.55 -6.64 8.76
CA ARG A 159 9.39 -6.35 7.92
C ARG A 159 8.16 -7.10 8.40
N ILE A 160 6.99 -6.53 8.15
CA ILE A 160 5.69 -7.13 8.45
C ILE A 160 5.27 -7.95 7.24
N VAL A 161 5.01 -9.26 7.44
CA VAL A 161 4.61 -10.19 6.38
C VAL A 161 3.39 -11.00 6.82
N PRO A 162 2.19 -10.40 6.86
CA PRO A 162 0.96 -11.16 7.10
C PRO A 162 0.60 -12.03 5.89
N VAL A 163 0.06 -13.21 6.19
CA VAL A 163 -0.54 -14.11 5.21
C VAL A 163 -2.06 -13.92 5.23
N SER A 164 -2.71 -13.94 4.06
CA SER A 164 -4.16 -13.84 3.95
C SER A 164 -4.85 -15.08 4.54
N TYR A 165 -5.56 -14.91 5.66
CA TYR A 165 -6.35 -15.96 6.32
C TYR A 165 -7.85 -15.66 6.29
N ARG A 166 -8.34 -15.07 5.24
CA ARG A 166 -9.73 -14.61 5.14
C ARG A 166 -10.79 -15.70 5.42
N HIS A 167 -10.43 -16.98 5.30
CA HIS A 167 -11.37 -18.09 5.42
C HIS A 167 -11.33 -18.85 6.76
N LEU A 168 -10.42 -18.50 7.69
CA LEU A 168 -10.31 -19.22 8.98
C LEU A 168 -11.28 -18.72 10.06
N ARG A 169 -12.06 -17.66 9.81
CA ARG A 169 -13.03 -17.10 10.77
C ARG A 169 -14.44 -17.71 10.72
N ALA A 170 -14.65 -18.75 9.94
CA ALA A 170 -16.00 -19.26 9.73
C ALA A 170 -16.44 -20.36 10.72
N HIS A 171 -15.60 -20.74 11.71
CA HIS A 171 -15.90 -21.87 12.60
C HIS A 171 -15.45 -21.65 14.07
N GLU A 172 -15.56 -20.44 14.61
CA GLU A 172 -15.59 -20.22 16.06
C GLU A 172 -16.94 -19.73 16.51
#